data_e4c5ec6138033b49c013c863881e9a92
#
_entry.id   e4c5ec6138033b49c013c863881e9a92
#
_cell.length_a   1.000
_cell.length_b   1.000
_cell.length_c   1.000
_cell.angle_alpha   90.00
_cell.angle_beta   90.00
_cell.angle_gamma   90.00
#
_symmetry.space_group_name_H-M   'P 1'
#
loop_
_entity.id
_entity.type
_entity.pdbx_description
1 polymer ?
#
loop_
_entity_poly.entity_id
_entity_poly.type
_entity_poly.pdbx_seq_one_letter_code
_entity_poly.pdbx_strand_id
1 'polypeptide(L)'
;THISRLASSRYINNMLFYGLEGSGKKTFVMSYLAEIYGEEIHNIRTDNVLNCDVKYRNSNYHIEIDLGQHSSKNKKILIEFIKTYSSTLNVSTKQPKLIIFYNADDIPHTIQLALRRTIELYSNTARYIFICRRKNKIIEPLISRLFCLRVRGIIKEEAHFILKDICNKENISTTDK
;
A
#
# COMPACT_ATOMS: atom_id res chain seq x y z
N THR A 1 -7.97 17.87 7.90
CA THR A 1 -7.60 16.51 8.35
C THR A 1 -6.10 16.30 8.15
N HIS A 2 -5.46 15.35 8.89
CA HIS A 2 -4.03 15.04 8.71
C HIS A 2 -3.72 14.54 7.29
N ILE A 3 -4.66 13.87 6.64
CA ILE A 3 -4.56 13.37 5.26
C ILE A 3 -4.38 14.54 4.28
N SER A 4 -5.20 15.57 4.37
CA SER A 4 -5.14 16.73 3.46
C SER A 4 -3.79 17.48 3.57
N ARG A 5 -3.18 17.52 4.76
CA ARG A 5 -1.84 18.09 4.95
C ARG A 5 -0.74 17.24 4.30
N LEU A 6 -0.86 15.91 4.33
CA LEU A 6 0.08 15.02 3.64
C LEU A 6 -0.10 15.09 2.12
N ALA A 7 -1.33 15.24 1.64
CA ALA A 7 -1.66 15.32 0.22
C ALA A 7 -1.31 16.66 -0.43
N SER A 8 -1.23 17.75 0.35
CA SER A 8 -0.97 19.10 -0.18
C SER A 8 0.38 19.26 -0.89
N SER A 9 1.34 18.38 -0.65
CA SER A 9 2.65 18.42 -1.31
C SER A 9 2.66 17.91 -2.75
N ARG A 10 1.57 17.32 -3.27
CA ARG A 10 1.49 16.64 -4.58
C ARG A 10 2.61 15.65 -4.91
N TYR A 11 3.61 15.52 -4.04
CA TYR A 11 4.71 14.58 -4.19
C TYR A 11 4.52 13.41 -3.24
N ILE A 12 4.35 12.22 -3.79
CA ILE A 12 4.30 11.00 -2.99
C ILE A 12 5.73 10.58 -2.68
N ASN A 13 6.03 10.47 -1.39
CA ASN A 13 7.28 9.88 -0.91
C ASN A 13 7.16 8.36 -0.79
N ASN A 14 8.29 7.68 -0.67
CA ASN A 14 8.26 6.29 -0.25
C ASN A 14 7.82 6.22 1.22
N MET A 15 6.78 5.42 1.53
CA MET A 15 6.11 5.46 2.83
C MET A 15 5.98 4.06 3.44
N LEU A 16 6.01 4.00 4.77
CA LEU A 16 5.71 2.82 5.56
C LEU A 16 4.57 3.12 6.54
N PHE A 17 3.43 2.50 6.34
CA PHE A 17 2.31 2.55 7.29
C PHE A 17 2.33 1.30 8.17
N TYR A 18 2.47 1.49 9.49
CA TYR A 18 2.52 0.39 10.43
C TYR A 18 1.57 0.59 11.60
N GLY A 19 1.08 -0.52 12.18
CA GLY A 19 0.14 -0.51 13.30
C GLY A 19 -0.67 -1.79 13.38
N LEU A 20 -1.51 -1.89 14.40
CA LEU A 20 -2.31 -3.08 14.69
C LEU A 20 -3.16 -3.52 13.50
N GLU A 21 -3.45 -4.80 13.43
CA GLU A 21 -4.42 -5.33 12.48
C GLU A 21 -5.79 -4.70 12.73
N GLY A 22 -6.58 -4.47 11.69
CA GLY A 22 -7.88 -3.79 11.82
C GLY A 22 -7.82 -2.27 12.05
N SER A 23 -6.63 -1.64 12.17
CA SER A 23 -6.50 -0.19 12.41
C SER A 23 -6.82 0.70 11.20
N GLY A 24 -7.34 0.16 10.10
CA GLY A 24 -7.73 0.95 8.93
C GLY A 24 -6.56 1.42 8.04
N LYS A 25 -5.36 0.83 8.14
CA LYS A 25 -4.18 1.22 7.34
C LYS A 25 -4.43 1.24 5.84
N LYS A 26 -5.11 0.22 5.33
CA LYS A 26 -5.46 0.13 3.90
C LYS A 26 -6.39 1.26 3.50
N THR A 27 -7.47 1.46 4.25
CA THR A 27 -8.44 2.53 4.05
C THR A 27 -7.77 3.90 4.07
N PHE A 28 -6.86 4.11 5.05
CA PHE A 28 -6.11 5.35 5.17
C PHE A 28 -5.25 5.62 3.93
N VAL A 29 -4.52 4.61 3.44
CA VAL A 29 -3.69 4.74 2.23
C VAL A 29 -4.57 5.02 1.01
N MET A 30 -5.68 4.32 0.84
CA MET A 30 -6.58 4.55 -0.29
C MET A 30 -7.22 5.94 -0.24
N SER A 31 -7.65 6.41 0.93
CA SER A 31 -8.17 7.78 1.10
C SER A 31 -7.10 8.85 0.83
N TYR A 32 -5.85 8.60 1.26
CA TYR A 32 -4.72 9.49 0.96
C TYR A 32 -4.45 9.58 -0.56
N LEU A 33 -4.54 8.47 -1.25
CA LEU A 33 -4.34 8.43 -2.70
C LEU A 33 -5.53 9.01 -3.47
N ALA A 34 -6.76 8.82 -2.97
CA ALA A 34 -7.96 9.42 -3.55
C ALA A 34 -7.92 10.97 -3.47
N GLU A 35 -7.35 11.52 -2.40
CA GLU A 35 -7.14 12.98 -2.27
C GLU A 35 -6.16 13.52 -3.33
N ILE A 36 -5.19 12.70 -3.78
CA ILE A 36 -4.16 13.12 -4.76
C ILE A 36 -4.61 12.87 -6.20
N TYR A 37 -5.19 11.70 -6.46
CA TYR A 37 -5.50 11.20 -7.82
C TYR A 37 -6.98 11.22 -8.16
N GLY A 38 -7.86 11.51 -7.19
CA GLY A 38 -9.31 11.44 -7.33
C GLY A 38 -9.88 10.02 -7.16
N GLU A 39 -11.20 9.92 -7.26
CA GLU A 39 -11.95 8.66 -7.03
C GLU A 39 -11.62 7.55 -8.03
N GLU A 40 -11.07 7.88 -9.20
CA GLU A 40 -10.68 6.90 -10.21
C GLU A 40 -9.65 5.88 -9.73
N ILE A 41 -8.96 6.15 -8.60
CA ILE A 41 -8.00 5.23 -8.00
C ILE A 41 -8.64 3.92 -7.54
N HIS A 42 -9.95 3.92 -7.29
CA HIS A 42 -10.72 2.75 -6.88
C HIS A 42 -11.07 1.81 -8.04
N ASN A 43 -10.85 2.22 -9.29
CA ASN A 43 -11.05 1.38 -10.48
C ASN A 43 -9.91 0.36 -10.61
N ILE A 44 -10.01 -0.72 -9.83
CA ILE A 44 -8.96 -1.74 -9.71
C ILE A 44 -9.34 -2.99 -10.49
N ARG A 45 -8.41 -3.49 -11.30
CA ARG A 45 -8.51 -4.78 -12.01
C ARG A 45 -7.51 -5.77 -11.41
N THR A 46 -7.83 -7.05 -11.51
CA THR A 46 -6.90 -8.11 -11.08
C THR A 46 -6.22 -8.70 -12.31
N ASP A 47 -4.89 -8.68 -12.32
CA ASP A 47 -4.05 -9.21 -13.37
C ASP A 47 -3.06 -10.23 -12.80
N ASN A 48 -2.51 -11.07 -13.68
CA ASN A 48 -1.44 -12.00 -13.33
C ASN A 48 -0.11 -11.51 -13.91
N VAL A 49 0.98 -11.76 -13.18
CA VAL A 49 2.32 -11.56 -13.74
C VAL A 49 2.52 -12.56 -14.88
N LEU A 50 3.05 -12.10 -16.02
CA LEU A 50 3.23 -12.90 -17.23
C LEU A 50 3.90 -14.25 -16.90
N ASN A 51 3.27 -15.32 -17.35
CA ASN A 51 3.73 -16.72 -17.20
C ASN A 51 3.82 -17.24 -15.75
N CYS A 52 3.12 -16.60 -14.78
CA CYS A 52 3.16 -17.00 -13.38
C CYS A 52 1.79 -16.81 -12.72
N ASP A 53 1.48 -17.69 -11.75
CA ASP A 53 0.29 -17.58 -10.88
C ASP A 53 0.44 -16.50 -9.80
N VAL A 54 1.17 -15.43 -10.09
CA VAL A 54 1.34 -14.31 -9.18
C VAL A 54 0.32 -13.23 -9.53
N LYS A 55 -0.68 -13.10 -8.69
CA LYS A 55 -1.75 -12.11 -8.84
C LYS A 55 -1.34 -10.76 -8.24
N TYR A 56 -1.67 -9.71 -8.93
CA TYR A 56 -1.60 -8.35 -8.42
C TYR A 56 -2.86 -7.57 -8.84
N ARG A 57 -3.16 -6.51 -8.14
CA ARG A 57 -4.24 -5.60 -8.50
C ARG A 57 -3.67 -4.37 -9.17
N ASN A 58 -4.30 -3.92 -10.23
CA ASN A 58 -3.81 -2.84 -11.08
C ASN A 58 -4.88 -1.77 -11.28
N SER A 59 -4.48 -0.52 -11.21
CA SER A 59 -5.26 0.64 -11.62
C SER A 59 -4.44 1.50 -12.59
N ASN A 60 -5.03 2.56 -13.11
CA ASN A 60 -4.31 3.49 -13.99
C ASN A 60 -3.15 4.22 -13.27
N TYR A 61 -3.15 4.28 -11.95
CA TYR A 61 -2.21 5.07 -11.14
C TYR A 61 -1.25 4.21 -10.33
N HIS A 62 -1.67 3.00 -9.91
CA HIS A 62 -0.89 2.17 -9.00
C HIS A 62 -1.10 0.68 -9.24
N ILE A 63 -0.17 -0.11 -8.71
CA ILE A 63 -0.35 -1.55 -8.53
C ILE A 63 -0.33 -1.89 -7.04
N GLU A 64 -1.13 -2.89 -6.68
CA GLU A 64 -1.23 -3.42 -5.32
C GLU A 64 -0.79 -4.88 -5.30
N ILE A 65 0.09 -5.21 -4.38
CA ILE A 65 0.68 -6.53 -4.23
C ILE A 65 0.51 -7.00 -2.80
N ASP A 66 -0.14 -8.14 -2.61
CA ASP A 66 -0.25 -8.78 -1.30
C ASP A 66 0.84 -9.84 -1.14
N LEU A 67 1.83 -9.53 -0.31
CA LEU A 67 3.00 -10.40 -0.10
C LEU A 67 2.72 -11.59 0.80
N GLY A 68 1.64 -11.55 1.58
CA GLY A 68 1.20 -12.68 2.41
C GLY A 68 0.65 -13.86 1.61
N GLN A 69 0.17 -13.62 0.39
CA GLN A 69 -0.47 -14.64 -0.45
C GLN A 69 0.53 -15.43 -1.33
N HIS A 70 1.81 -15.05 -1.36
CA HIS A 70 2.77 -15.62 -2.30
C HIS A 70 3.83 -16.48 -1.62
N SER A 71 4.14 -17.63 -2.25
CA SER A 71 5.26 -18.50 -1.84
C SER A 71 6.60 -17.81 -2.03
N SER A 72 7.65 -18.32 -1.39
CA SER A 72 9.01 -17.75 -1.50
C SER A 72 9.55 -17.76 -2.94
N LYS A 73 9.17 -18.75 -3.76
CA LYS A 73 9.53 -18.82 -5.18
C LYS A 73 8.85 -17.70 -5.95
N ASN A 74 7.56 -17.51 -5.75
CA ASN A 74 6.78 -16.48 -6.41
C ASN A 74 7.25 -15.06 -6.02
N LYS A 75 7.73 -14.87 -4.78
CA LYS A 75 8.31 -13.58 -4.34
C LYS A 75 9.55 -13.18 -5.12
N LYS A 76 10.38 -14.10 -5.58
CA LYS A 76 11.54 -13.79 -6.46
C LYS A 76 11.08 -13.28 -7.82
N ILE A 77 10.14 -13.98 -8.46
CA ILE A 77 9.55 -13.57 -9.73
C ILE A 77 8.91 -12.19 -9.61
N LEU A 78 8.20 -11.98 -8.51
CA LEU A 78 7.57 -10.70 -8.22
C LEU A 78 8.57 -9.54 -8.13
N ILE A 79 9.76 -9.76 -7.57
CA ILE A 79 10.80 -8.72 -7.52
C ILE A 79 11.32 -8.36 -8.91
N GLU A 80 11.46 -9.32 -9.81
CA GLU A 80 11.86 -9.05 -11.20
C GLU A 80 10.76 -8.25 -11.93
N PHE A 81 9.51 -8.62 -11.73
CA PHE A 81 8.38 -7.86 -12.24
C PHE A 81 8.37 -6.42 -11.70
N ILE A 82 8.58 -6.23 -10.39
CA ILE A 82 8.64 -4.90 -9.76
C ILE A 82 9.77 -4.06 -10.38
N LYS A 83 10.94 -4.63 -10.61
CA LYS A 83 12.06 -3.92 -11.27
C LYS A 83 11.68 -3.44 -12.66
N THR A 84 11.13 -4.34 -13.46
CA THR A 84 10.69 -4.02 -14.83
C THR A 84 9.57 -2.97 -14.80
N TYR A 85 8.59 -3.12 -13.92
CA TYR A 85 7.51 -2.13 -13.76
C TYR A 85 8.03 -0.76 -13.34
N SER A 86 9.01 -0.71 -12.44
CA SER A 86 9.59 0.51 -11.89
C SER A 86 10.53 1.24 -12.86
N SER A 87 11.05 0.56 -13.87
CA SER A 87 12.03 1.13 -14.81
C SER A 87 11.47 2.19 -15.74
N THR A 88 10.16 2.30 -15.85
CA THR A 88 9.48 3.24 -16.73
C THR A 88 8.49 4.13 -15.99
N LEU A 89 8.31 5.37 -16.44
CA LEU A 89 7.25 6.26 -15.95
C LEU A 89 5.87 5.76 -16.37
N ASN A 90 4.83 6.27 -15.71
CA ASN A 90 3.46 6.07 -16.15
C ASN A 90 3.25 6.77 -17.51
N VAL A 91 2.81 6.03 -18.52
CA VAL A 91 2.66 6.52 -19.90
C VAL A 91 1.61 7.64 -19.99
N SER A 92 0.51 7.50 -19.25
CA SER A 92 -0.62 8.43 -19.29
C SER A 92 -0.35 9.73 -18.53
N THR A 93 0.23 9.65 -17.35
CA THR A 93 0.40 10.80 -16.44
C THR A 93 1.80 11.40 -16.46
N LYS A 94 2.79 10.71 -17.02
CA LYS A 94 4.23 11.04 -16.96
C LYS A 94 4.75 11.19 -15.51
N GLN A 95 4.02 10.67 -14.54
CA GLN A 95 4.37 10.67 -13.12
C GLN A 95 5.04 9.34 -12.72
N PRO A 96 5.75 9.32 -11.59
CA PRO A 96 6.28 8.07 -11.03
C PRO A 96 5.15 7.05 -10.80
N LYS A 97 5.39 5.79 -11.16
CA LYS A 97 4.48 4.70 -10.89
C LYS A 97 4.41 4.41 -9.40
N LEU A 98 3.24 4.11 -8.90
CA LEU A 98 3.02 3.80 -7.49
C LEU A 98 2.85 2.31 -7.28
N ILE A 99 3.56 1.76 -6.28
CA ILE A 99 3.51 0.35 -5.92
C ILE A 99 3.16 0.23 -4.44
N ILE A 100 2.08 -0.47 -4.13
CA ILE A 100 1.60 -0.66 -2.77
C ILE A 100 1.81 -2.12 -2.37
N PHE A 101 2.53 -2.33 -1.27
CA PHE A 101 2.79 -3.65 -0.70
C PHE A 101 1.94 -3.84 0.56
N TYR A 102 1.05 -4.82 0.53
CA TYR A 102 0.35 -5.29 1.72
C TYR A 102 1.13 -6.42 2.40
N ASN A 103 0.93 -6.57 3.70
CA ASN A 103 1.57 -7.59 4.52
C ASN A 103 3.10 -7.60 4.35
N ALA A 104 3.70 -6.41 4.39
CA ALA A 104 5.14 -6.27 4.23
C ALA A 104 5.96 -6.96 5.35
N ASP A 105 5.32 -7.35 6.46
CA ASP A 105 5.91 -8.21 7.51
C ASP A 105 6.36 -9.57 6.98
N ASP A 106 5.73 -10.05 5.90
CA ASP A 106 5.95 -11.39 5.35
C ASP A 106 7.03 -11.41 4.25
N ILE A 107 7.72 -10.28 4.05
CA ILE A 107 8.83 -10.20 3.09
C ILE A 107 10.08 -10.85 3.69
N PRO A 108 10.68 -11.89 3.05
CA PRO A 108 11.96 -12.43 3.46
C PRO A 108 13.07 -11.38 3.43
N HIS A 109 14.05 -11.50 4.35
CA HIS A 109 15.16 -10.56 4.48
C HIS A 109 15.91 -10.32 3.16
N THR A 110 16.18 -11.38 2.40
CA THR A 110 16.87 -11.30 1.09
C THR A 110 16.11 -10.45 0.09
N ILE A 111 14.78 -10.52 0.11
CA ILE A 111 13.90 -9.73 -0.77
C ILE A 111 13.84 -8.28 -0.31
N GLN A 112 13.81 -8.02 0.99
CA GLN A 112 13.90 -6.65 1.52
C GLN A 112 15.20 -5.95 1.08
N LEU A 113 16.32 -6.65 1.08
CA LEU A 113 17.60 -6.12 0.56
C LEU A 113 17.53 -5.81 -0.95
N ALA A 114 16.87 -6.66 -1.73
CA ALA A 114 16.65 -6.39 -3.16
C ALA A 114 15.75 -5.17 -3.37
N LEU A 115 14.65 -5.05 -2.61
CA LEU A 115 13.75 -3.89 -2.66
C LEU A 115 14.44 -2.59 -2.28
N ARG A 116 15.32 -2.61 -1.28
CA ARG A 116 16.15 -1.45 -0.93
C ARG A 116 16.88 -0.92 -2.16
N ARG A 117 17.59 -1.80 -2.90
CA ARG A 117 18.33 -1.41 -4.11
C ARG A 117 17.38 -0.90 -5.21
N THR A 118 16.22 -1.52 -5.34
CA THR A 118 15.20 -1.13 -6.33
C THR A 118 14.66 0.27 -6.04
N ILE A 119 14.39 0.60 -4.78
CA ILE A 119 13.95 1.93 -4.35
C ILE A 119 14.98 3.01 -4.68
N GLU A 120 16.27 2.72 -4.46
CA GLU A 120 17.37 3.63 -4.77
C GLU A 120 17.50 3.86 -6.29
N LEU A 121 17.50 2.76 -7.04
CA LEU A 121 17.74 2.79 -8.49
C LEU A 121 16.60 3.50 -9.24
N TYR A 122 15.36 3.26 -8.84
CA TYR A 122 14.16 3.78 -9.52
C TYR A 122 13.49 4.94 -8.78
N SER A 123 14.26 5.70 -8.01
CA SER A 123 13.74 6.82 -7.23
C SER A 123 13.07 7.92 -8.06
N ASN A 124 13.38 8.05 -9.34
CA ASN A 124 12.78 9.03 -10.24
C ASN A 124 11.52 8.50 -10.95
N THR A 125 11.39 7.19 -11.10
CA THR A 125 10.34 6.56 -11.93
C THR A 125 9.29 5.81 -11.13
N ALA A 126 9.55 5.50 -9.86
CA ALA A 126 8.62 4.76 -9.00
C ALA A 126 8.58 5.28 -7.56
N ARG A 127 7.44 5.06 -6.91
CA ARG A 127 7.20 5.30 -5.48
C ARG A 127 6.62 4.06 -4.84
N TYR A 128 6.95 3.84 -3.58
CA TYR A 128 6.63 2.62 -2.87
C TYR A 128 5.93 2.92 -1.57
N ILE A 129 4.79 2.27 -1.35
CA ILE A 129 4.06 2.31 -0.08
C ILE A 129 4.06 0.91 0.51
N PHE A 130 4.55 0.78 1.73
CA PHE A 130 4.54 -0.46 2.48
C PHE A 130 3.51 -0.38 3.60
N ILE A 131 2.73 -1.44 3.76
CA ILE A 131 1.75 -1.59 4.83
C ILE A 131 2.11 -2.83 5.63
N CYS A 132 2.41 -2.66 6.91
CA CYS A 132 2.79 -3.74 7.80
C CYS A 132 2.10 -3.63 9.18
N ARG A 133 2.12 -4.72 9.93
CA ARG A 133 1.65 -4.74 11.33
C ARG A 133 2.74 -4.27 12.28
N ARG A 134 3.97 -4.70 12.06
CA ARG A 134 5.11 -4.46 12.95
C ARG A 134 6.31 -3.91 12.19
N LYS A 135 6.71 -2.69 12.53
CA LYS A 135 7.89 -2.03 11.93
C LYS A 135 9.18 -2.83 12.09
N ASN A 136 9.36 -3.54 13.21
CA ASN A 136 10.55 -4.32 13.51
C ASN A 136 10.77 -5.57 12.62
N LYS A 137 9.80 -5.92 11.76
CA LYS A 137 9.95 -6.95 10.74
C LYS A 137 10.59 -6.43 9.46
N ILE A 138 10.68 -5.12 9.33
CA ILE A 138 11.33 -4.46 8.18
C ILE A 138 12.77 -4.12 8.58
N ILE A 139 13.71 -4.41 7.68
CA ILE A 139 15.14 -4.15 7.93
C ILE A 139 15.42 -2.64 7.98
N GLU A 140 16.35 -2.26 8.86
CA GLU A 140 16.72 -0.85 9.06
C GLU A 140 17.17 -0.14 7.75
N PRO A 141 17.98 -0.78 6.87
CA PRO A 141 18.36 -0.18 5.60
C PRO A 141 17.19 0.13 4.66
N LEU A 142 16.06 -0.55 4.80
CA LEU A 142 14.83 -0.25 4.05
C LEU A 142 14.04 0.86 4.76
N ILE A 143 13.91 0.79 6.08
CA ILE A 143 13.22 1.79 6.91
C ILE A 143 13.80 3.19 6.71
N SER A 144 15.13 3.33 6.65
CA SER A 144 15.81 4.62 6.48
C SER A 144 15.47 5.36 5.17
N ARG A 145 14.86 4.68 4.21
CA ARG A 145 14.40 5.21 2.91
C ARG A 145 12.91 5.47 2.83
N LEU A 146 12.19 5.22 3.93
CA LEU A 146 10.74 5.31 3.99
C LEU A 146 10.30 6.34 5.02
N PHE A 147 9.33 7.14 4.68
CA PHE A 147 8.65 7.98 5.65
C PHE A 147 7.68 7.11 6.46
N CYS A 148 8.01 6.90 7.74
CA CYS A 148 7.29 5.96 8.60
C CYS A 148 6.13 6.64 9.31
N LEU A 149 4.92 6.14 9.11
CA LEU A 149 3.71 6.61 9.76
C LEU A 149 3.06 5.49 10.58
N ARG A 150 2.88 5.76 11.87
CA ARG A 150 2.13 4.86 12.75
C ARG A 150 0.63 5.16 12.62
N VAL A 151 -0.14 4.14 12.26
CA VAL A 151 -1.60 4.19 12.29
C VAL A 151 -2.05 3.61 13.63
N ARG A 152 -2.71 4.45 14.45
CA ARG A 152 -3.23 4.01 15.75
C ARG A 152 -4.40 3.04 15.57
N GLY A 153 -4.62 2.18 16.53
CA GLY A 153 -5.83 1.37 16.59
C GLY A 153 -7.08 2.26 16.80
N ILE A 154 -8.20 1.78 16.30
CA ILE A 154 -9.51 2.41 16.53
C ILE A 154 -9.90 2.13 17.98
N ILE A 155 -10.30 3.15 18.73
CA ILE A 155 -10.84 2.98 20.08
C ILE A 155 -12.32 2.55 20.01
N LYS A 156 -12.82 1.98 21.10
CA LYS A 156 -14.17 1.36 21.15
C LYS A 156 -15.27 2.33 20.73
N GLU A 157 -15.19 3.58 21.18
CA GLU A 157 -16.16 4.63 20.90
C GLU A 157 -16.17 5.00 19.41
N GLU A 158 -14.98 5.12 18.80
CA GLU A 158 -14.84 5.37 17.36
C GLU A 158 -15.37 4.19 16.53
N ALA A 159 -15.06 2.96 16.96
CA ALA A 159 -15.57 1.76 16.31
C ALA A 159 -17.09 1.69 16.32
N HIS A 160 -17.70 2.00 17.46
CA HIS A 160 -19.15 2.04 17.61
C HIS A 160 -19.80 3.08 16.69
N PHE A 161 -19.22 4.28 16.62
CA PHE A 161 -19.70 5.34 15.73
C PHE A 161 -19.63 4.91 14.26
N ILE A 162 -18.49 4.35 13.82
CA ILE A 162 -18.31 3.87 12.44
C ILE A 162 -19.30 2.75 12.10
N LEU A 163 -19.49 1.80 13.01
CA LEU A 163 -20.44 0.71 12.82
C LEU A 163 -21.88 1.21 12.69
N LYS A 164 -22.29 2.15 13.53
CA LYS A 164 -23.62 2.77 13.43
C LYS A 164 -23.80 3.49 12.09
N ASP A 165 -22.80 4.23 11.62
CA ASP A 165 -22.87 4.92 10.33
C ASP A 165 -23.02 3.93 9.17
N ILE A 166 -22.27 2.82 9.19
CA ILE A 166 -22.38 1.75 8.21
C ILE A 166 -23.77 1.11 8.24
N CYS A 167 -24.26 0.75 9.44
CA CYS A 167 -25.60 0.16 9.58
C CYS A 167 -26.71 1.06 9.05
N ASN A 168 -26.61 2.37 9.31
CA ASN A 168 -27.57 3.34 8.78
C ASN A 168 -27.52 3.42 7.25
N LYS A 169 -26.34 3.39 6.63
CA LYS A 169 -26.17 3.42 5.17
C LYS A 169 -26.69 2.15 4.50
N GLU A 170 -26.51 1.01 5.15
CA GLU A 170 -26.93 -0.30 4.64
C GLU A 170 -28.37 -0.68 5.07
N ASN A 171 -29.09 0.21 5.77
CA ASN A 171 -30.43 -0.03 6.31
C ASN A 171 -30.54 -1.28 7.21
N ILE A 172 -29.49 -1.57 7.98
CA ILE A 172 -29.45 -2.69 8.91
C ILE A 172 -29.95 -2.20 10.28
N SER A 173 -31.01 -2.84 10.80
CA SER A 173 -31.50 -2.56 12.16
C SER A 173 -30.51 -3.13 13.19
N THR A 174 -29.94 -2.26 14.01
CA THR A 174 -29.06 -2.65 15.13
C THR A 174 -29.88 -2.70 16.41
N THR A 175 -29.87 -3.84 17.12
CA THR A 175 -30.30 -3.91 18.51
C THR A 175 -29.10 -3.56 19.39
N ASP A 176 -29.19 -2.42 20.09
CA ASP A 176 -28.24 -2.07 21.16
C ASP A 176 -28.34 -3.15 22.27
N LYS A 177 -27.35 -4.01 22.40
CA LYS A 177 -27.14 -4.87 23.56
C LYS A 177 -25.86 -4.50 24.26
#